data_b055fc2ece4383b0642af715ad3bd064
#
_entry.id   b055fc2ece4383b0642af715ad3bd064
#
_cell.length_a   1.000
_cell.length_b   1.000
_cell.length_c   1.000
_cell.angle_alpha   90.00
_cell.angle_beta   90.00
_cell.angle_gamma   90.00
#
_symmetry.space_group_name_H-M   'P 1'
#
loop_
_entity.id
_entity.type
_entity.pdbx_description
1 polymer ?
#
loop_
_entity_poly.entity_id
_entity_poly.type
_entity_poly.pdbx_seq_one_letter_code
_entity_poly.pdbx_strand_id
1 'polypeptide(L)'
;FFGGVVGYAAYDLVRYYERLPSLKPDDLGLPDLLFVEPEVVAVFDHLKNLLHLVAPGRDPEEAEARLFWAERRLKGPLPGVPGERAGGRARFQADFSREAYLEAVRRALDYIRAGDIFQVVLSLRLSSPLTVHPFALYRALRSVNPSPYMGYLDLGEVVLVSASPESLLRSDGRRVVTRPIAGTRPRGKDEEEDKRLAEELLRD
;
A
#
# COMPACT_ATOMS: atom_id res chain seq x y z
N PHE A 1 13.44 9.34 1.55
CA PHE A 1 13.72 8.46 2.69
C PHE A 1 15.19 8.04 2.63
N PHE A 2 15.95 8.36 3.65
CA PHE A 2 17.38 8.09 3.72
C PHE A 2 17.77 7.28 4.97
N GLY A 3 16.80 6.76 5.70
CA GLY A 3 16.99 5.98 6.91
C GLY A 3 15.78 6.07 7.84
N GLY A 4 15.80 5.30 8.93
CA GLY A 4 14.70 5.13 9.85
C GLY A 4 14.02 3.77 9.68
N VAL A 5 12.76 3.64 10.04
CA VAL A 5 12.03 2.37 10.01
C VAL A 5 10.99 2.35 8.89
N VAL A 6 10.76 1.18 8.32
CA VAL A 6 9.75 0.92 7.28
C VAL A 6 8.91 -0.27 7.72
N GLY A 7 7.60 -0.19 7.53
CA GLY A 7 6.71 -1.27 7.94
C GLY A 7 5.25 -0.92 7.72
N TYR A 8 4.39 -1.48 8.56
CA TYR A 8 2.98 -1.19 8.53
C TYR A 8 2.39 -1.00 9.94
N ALA A 9 1.29 -0.28 9.95
CA ALA A 9 0.36 -0.19 11.07
C ALA A 9 -1.00 -0.70 10.58
N ALA A 10 -1.55 -1.71 11.26
CA ALA A 10 -2.86 -2.25 10.95
C ALA A 10 -3.97 -1.26 11.33
N TYR A 11 -5.16 -1.43 10.73
CA TYR A 11 -6.33 -0.62 11.07
C TYR A 11 -6.68 -0.76 12.57
N ASP A 12 -6.55 -1.94 13.14
CA ASP A 12 -6.85 -2.22 14.54
C ASP A 12 -5.89 -1.55 15.55
N LEU A 13 -4.80 -0.92 15.08
CA LEU A 13 -3.98 -0.04 15.91
C LEU A 13 -4.80 1.08 16.58
N VAL A 14 -5.90 1.50 15.97
CA VAL A 14 -6.84 2.48 16.53
C VAL A 14 -7.37 2.06 17.93
N ARG A 15 -7.43 0.76 18.22
CA ARG A 15 -7.92 0.22 19.50
C ARG A 15 -7.01 0.51 20.69
N TYR A 16 -5.75 0.88 20.42
CA TYR A 16 -4.81 1.35 21.46
C TYR A 16 -5.09 2.79 21.91
N TYR A 17 -5.83 3.54 21.09
CA TYR A 17 -6.16 4.95 21.34
C TYR A 17 -7.65 5.16 21.61
N GLU A 18 -8.52 4.34 21.00
CA GLU A 18 -9.97 4.48 21.07
C GLU A 18 -10.64 3.25 21.68
N ARG A 19 -11.72 3.48 22.44
CA ARG A 19 -12.53 2.40 23.02
C ARG A 19 -13.52 1.88 21.97
N LEU A 20 -13.13 0.93 21.18
CA LEU A 20 -13.98 0.29 20.19
C LEU A 20 -14.34 -1.13 20.62
N PRO A 21 -15.58 -1.59 20.34
CA PRO A 21 -15.96 -2.97 20.63
C PRO A 21 -15.15 -3.94 19.77
N SER A 22 -14.68 -5.04 20.38
CA SER A 22 -14.04 -6.13 19.66
C SER A 22 -15.10 -7.10 19.16
N LEU A 23 -15.50 -6.96 17.91
CA LEU A 23 -16.61 -7.73 17.33
C LEU A 23 -16.17 -8.84 16.37
N LYS A 24 -14.93 -8.83 15.96
CA LYS A 24 -14.40 -9.79 14.97
C LYS A 24 -13.24 -10.57 15.56
N PRO A 25 -13.15 -11.89 15.29
CA PRO A 25 -11.99 -12.66 15.65
C PRO A 25 -10.78 -12.25 14.80
N ASP A 26 -9.60 -12.29 15.38
CA ASP A 26 -8.34 -12.23 14.65
C ASP A 26 -8.03 -13.64 14.13
N ASP A 27 -8.24 -13.86 12.85
CA ASP A 27 -8.02 -15.14 12.18
C ASP A 27 -6.70 -15.19 11.40
N LEU A 28 -5.98 -14.08 11.32
CA LEU A 28 -4.67 -14.00 10.66
C LEU A 28 -3.51 -14.04 11.65
N GLY A 29 -3.73 -13.62 12.90
CA GLY A 29 -2.71 -13.57 13.94
C GLY A 29 -1.52 -12.67 13.60
N LEU A 30 -1.74 -11.63 12.78
CA LEU A 30 -0.69 -10.71 12.36
C LEU A 30 -0.50 -9.59 13.40
N PRO A 31 0.73 -9.11 13.63
CA PRO A 31 0.97 -7.97 14.49
C PRO A 31 0.22 -6.71 14.02
N ASP A 32 -0.33 -5.94 14.95
CA ASP A 32 -0.94 -4.64 14.63
C ASP A 32 0.09 -3.60 14.15
N LEU A 33 1.35 -3.81 14.51
CA LEU A 33 2.45 -2.92 14.17
C LEU A 33 3.72 -3.73 13.93
N LEU A 34 4.32 -3.58 12.75
CA LEU A 34 5.58 -4.25 12.42
C LEU A 34 6.46 -3.32 11.59
N PHE A 35 7.65 -3.04 12.10
CA PHE A 35 8.66 -2.23 11.42
C PHE A 35 10.00 -2.95 11.35
N VAL A 36 10.73 -2.66 10.30
CA VAL A 36 12.12 -3.07 10.10
C VAL A 36 13.00 -1.83 9.92
N GLU A 37 14.22 -1.87 10.41
CA GLU A 37 15.23 -0.85 10.17
C GLU A 37 16.16 -1.35 9.05
N PRO A 38 16.21 -0.69 7.88
CA PRO A 38 17.08 -1.11 6.79
C PRO A 38 18.54 -0.76 7.09
N GLU A 39 19.45 -1.69 6.90
CA GLU A 39 20.89 -1.45 7.02
C GLU A 39 21.46 -0.66 5.83
N VAL A 40 20.83 -0.77 4.66
CA VAL A 40 21.17 -0.01 3.45
C VAL A 40 19.90 0.40 2.74
N VAL A 41 19.86 1.63 2.29
CA VAL A 41 18.79 2.18 1.45
C VAL A 41 19.33 2.58 0.09
N ALA A 42 18.73 2.06 -0.98
CA ALA A 42 19.02 2.47 -2.36
C ALA A 42 17.91 3.42 -2.83
N VAL A 43 18.25 4.66 -3.11
CA VAL A 43 17.31 5.71 -3.50
C VAL A 43 17.51 6.10 -4.95
N PHE A 44 16.50 5.84 -5.79
CA PHE A 44 16.50 6.25 -7.18
C PHE A 44 15.97 7.69 -7.30
N ASP A 45 16.84 8.64 -7.64
CA ASP A 45 16.46 10.00 -8.00
C ASP A 45 16.17 10.05 -9.51
N HIS A 46 14.91 9.92 -9.87
CA HIS A 46 14.50 9.94 -11.28
C HIS A 46 14.67 11.30 -11.96
N LEU A 47 14.72 12.38 -11.19
CA LEU A 47 14.92 13.72 -11.75
C LEU A 47 16.36 13.92 -12.19
N LYS A 48 17.32 13.43 -11.40
CA LYS A 48 18.75 13.56 -11.67
C LYS A 48 19.36 12.33 -12.33
N ASN A 49 18.59 11.25 -12.48
CA ASN A 49 19.05 9.94 -12.93
C ASN A 49 20.23 9.41 -12.10
N LEU A 50 20.13 9.55 -10.79
CA LEU A 50 21.14 9.10 -9.85
C LEU A 50 20.59 8.01 -8.94
N LEU A 51 21.47 7.10 -8.55
CA LEU A 51 21.23 6.12 -7.50
C LEU A 51 22.08 6.49 -6.29
N HIS A 52 21.42 6.80 -5.17
CA HIS A 52 22.07 7.05 -3.90
C HIS A 52 22.02 5.77 -3.06
N LEU A 53 23.18 5.36 -2.54
CA LEU A 53 23.26 4.32 -1.52
C LEU A 53 23.50 5.00 -0.18
N VAL A 54 22.71 4.66 0.80
CA VAL A 54 22.78 5.22 2.16
C VAL A 54 22.81 4.06 3.15
N ALA A 55 23.83 4.02 4.00
CA ALA A 55 23.92 3.10 5.13
C ALA A 55 23.77 3.90 6.43
N PRO A 56 22.59 3.88 7.07
CA PRO A 56 22.42 4.49 8.38
C PRO A 56 23.27 3.74 9.40
N GLY A 57 23.95 4.47 10.30
CA GLY A 57 24.78 3.86 11.33
C GLY A 57 25.54 4.91 12.14
N ARG A 58 26.07 4.51 13.30
CA ARG A 58 26.90 5.35 14.16
C ARG A 58 28.38 5.12 13.90
N ASP A 59 28.72 3.95 13.38
CA ASP A 59 30.09 3.55 13.06
C ASP A 59 30.38 3.76 11.57
N PRO A 60 31.29 4.66 11.20
CA PRO A 60 31.66 4.91 9.81
C PRO A 60 32.26 3.68 9.11
N GLU A 61 33.06 2.86 9.78
CA GLU A 61 33.70 1.69 9.17
C GLU A 61 32.66 0.63 8.82
N GLU A 62 31.70 0.41 9.70
CA GLU A 62 30.59 -0.50 9.46
C GLU A 62 29.69 0.01 8.31
N ALA A 63 29.41 1.31 8.28
CA ALA A 63 28.62 1.93 7.20
C ALA A 63 29.33 1.78 5.84
N GLU A 64 30.63 2.00 5.75
CA GLU A 64 31.42 1.80 4.54
C GLU A 64 31.39 0.34 4.05
N ALA A 65 31.52 -0.61 4.98
CA ALA A 65 31.44 -2.04 4.65
C ALA A 65 30.06 -2.41 4.06
N ARG A 66 28.98 -1.90 4.64
CA ARG A 66 27.60 -2.09 4.13
C ARG A 66 27.42 -1.48 2.75
N LEU A 67 27.93 -0.27 2.52
CA LEU A 67 27.86 0.40 1.21
C LEU A 67 28.65 -0.38 0.15
N PHE A 68 29.86 -0.84 0.47
CA PHE A 68 30.69 -1.65 -0.42
C PHE A 68 29.98 -2.96 -0.80
N TRP A 69 29.38 -3.65 0.17
CA TRP A 69 28.57 -4.84 -0.08
C TRP A 69 27.39 -4.57 -1.02
N ALA A 70 26.63 -3.49 -0.76
CA ALA A 70 25.47 -3.11 -1.55
C ALA A 70 25.87 -2.76 -3.00
N GLU A 71 26.95 -2.01 -3.19
CA GLU A 71 27.47 -1.66 -4.52
C GLU A 71 27.86 -2.91 -5.31
N ARG A 72 28.55 -3.85 -4.68
CA ARG A 72 28.90 -5.14 -5.32
C ARG A 72 27.68 -5.93 -5.73
N ARG A 73 26.64 -5.96 -4.88
CA ARG A 73 25.38 -6.65 -5.19
C ARG A 73 24.67 -6.02 -6.39
N LEU A 74 24.66 -4.70 -6.48
CA LEU A 74 24.03 -3.97 -7.58
C LEU A 74 24.77 -4.15 -8.91
N LYS A 75 26.10 -4.31 -8.89
CA LYS A 75 26.94 -4.60 -10.07
C LYS A 75 26.92 -6.07 -10.46
N GLY A 76 26.39 -6.93 -9.62
CA GLY A 76 26.29 -8.37 -9.85
C GLY A 76 25.18 -8.75 -10.84
N PRO A 77 25.11 -10.03 -11.21
CA PRO A 77 24.03 -10.53 -12.06
C PRO A 77 22.67 -10.38 -11.37
N LEU A 78 21.65 -10.05 -12.16
CA LEU A 78 20.28 -10.00 -11.66
C LEU A 78 19.86 -11.41 -11.22
N PRO A 79 19.39 -11.57 -9.97
CA PRO A 79 18.79 -12.83 -9.55
C PRO A 79 17.53 -13.08 -10.39
N GLY A 80 17.33 -14.33 -10.82
CA GLY A 80 16.06 -14.73 -11.42
C GLY A 80 14.91 -14.52 -10.44
N VAL A 81 13.77 -14.06 -10.92
CA VAL A 81 12.56 -13.98 -10.09
C VAL A 81 11.94 -15.37 -10.02
N PRO A 82 11.88 -16.02 -8.85
CA PRO A 82 11.28 -17.33 -8.73
C PRO A 82 9.79 -17.28 -9.14
N GLY A 83 9.32 -18.28 -9.88
CA GLY A 83 7.89 -18.50 -10.10
C GLY A 83 7.19 -17.53 -11.06
N GLU A 84 7.88 -17.05 -12.11
CA GLU A 84 7.26 -16.20 -13.14
C GLU A 84 6.15 -16.92 -13.97
N ARG A 85 6.06 -18.23 -13.89
CA ARG A 85 5.03 -18.98 -14.59
C ARG A 85 3.91 -19.40 -13.64
N ALA A 86 2.87 -18.59 -13.54
CA ALA A 86 1.63 -18.99 -12.91
C ALA A 86 0.86 -19.93 -13.84
N GLY A 87 0.61 -21.15 -13.39
CA GLY A 87 -0.36 -22.03 -14.03
C GLY A 87 -1.73 -21.90 -13.36
N GLY A 88 -2.75 -21.50 -14.13
CA GLY A 88 -4.14 -21.55 -13.67
C GLY A 88 -4.77 -20.20 -13.27
N ARG A 89 -6.09 -20.23 -13.12
CA ARG A 89 -6.87 -19.07 -12.64
C ARG A 89 -6.94 -19.11 -11.13
N ALA A 90 -6.65 -17.99 -10.47
CA ALA A 90 -6.91 -17.84 -9.05
C ALA A 90 -8.41 -18.00 -8.76
N ARG A 91 -8.73 -18.77 -7.70
CA ARG A 91 -10.10 -18.92 -7.21
C ARG A 91 -10.19 -18.15 -5.91
N PHE A 92 -10.94 -17.06 -5.93
CA PHE A 92 -11.13 -16.21 -4.78
C PHE A 92 -12.32 -16.67 -3.95
N GLN A 93 -12.14 -16.65 -2.63
CA GLN A 93 -13.19 -16.82 -1.65
C GLN A 93 -13.36 -15.51 -0.89
N ALA A 94 -14.59 -15.02 -0.84
CA ALA A 94 -14.93 -13.82 -0.08
C ALA A 94 -15.26 -14.18 1.37
N ASP A 95 -14.94 -13.31 2.31
CA ASP A 95 -15.30 -13.42 3.73
C ASP A 95 -16.77 -13.03 4.00
N PHE A 96 -17.43 -12.36 3.04
CA PHE A 96 -18.85 -12.05 3.05
C PHE A 96 -19.57 -12.71 1.88
N SER A 97 -20.83 -13.14 2.10
CA SER A 97 -21.71 -13.41 0.98
C SER A 97 -22.08 -12.11 0.26
N ARG A 98 -22.46 -12.21 -1.01
CA ARG A 98 -22.91 -11.05 -1.78
C ARG A 98 -24.11 -10.37 -1.11
N GLU A 99 -25.04 -11.15 -0.59
CA GLU A 99 -26.26 -10.70 0.08
C GLU A 99 -25.93 -9.95 1.37
N ALA A 100 -25.02 -10.48 2.20
CA ALA A 100 -24.57 -9.84 3.44
C ALA A 100 -23.85 -8.52 3.14
N TYR A 101 -23.03 -8.46 2.09
CA TYR A 101 -22.38 -7.23 1.70
C TYR A 101 -23.36 -6.16 1.23
N LEU A 102 -24.35 -6.53 0.40
CA LEU A 102 -25.39 -5.61 -0.07
C LEU A 102 -26.26 -5.09 1.08
N GLU A 103 -26.51 -5.91 2.09
CA GLU A 103 -27.23 -5.46 3.29
C GLU A 103 -26.41 -4.46 4.10
N ALA A 104 -25.11 -4.70 4.25
CA ALA A 104 -24.20 -3.73 4.89
C ALA A 104 -24.18 -2.38 4.14
N VAL A 105 -24.20 -2.41 2.78
CA VAL A 105 -24.31 -1.18 1.97
C VAL A 105 -25.62 -0.44 2.24
N ARG A 106 -26.77 -1.14 2.30
CA ARG A 106 -28.07 -0.50 2.60
C ARG A 106 -28.05 0.18 3.96
N ARG A 107 -27.56 -0.51 4.99
CA ARG A 107 -27.43 0.07 6.34
C ARG A 107 -26.51 1.28 6.37
N ALA A 108 -25.40 1.25 5.64
CA ALA A 108 -24.49 2.38 5.50
C ALA A 108 -25.19 3.60 4.88
N LEU A 109 -26.00 3.39 3.83
CA LEU A 109 -26.80 4.45 3.22
C LEU A 109 -27.85 5.02 4.17
N ASP A 110 -28.45 4.20 5.02
CA ASP A 110 -29.43 4.66 6.00
C ASP A 110 -28.75 5.53 7.09
N TYR A 111 -27.55 5.20 7.55
CA TYR A 111 -26.75 6.06 8.45
C TYR A 111 -26.39 7.41 7.80
N ILE A 112 -26.03 7.40 6.50
CA ILE A 112 -25.77 8.64 5.77
C ILE A 112 -27.05 9.51 5.70
N ARG A 113 -28.21 8.91 5.37
CA ARG A 113 -29.49 9.62 5.31
C ARG A 113 -29.96 10.16 6.66
N ALA A 114 -29.66 9.43 7.75
CA ALA A 114 -29.95 9.86 9.10
C ALA A 114 -29.04 11.00 9.59
N GLY A 115 -27.91 11.25 8.90
CA GLY A 115 -26.93 12.25 9.30
C GLY A 115 -25.95 11.75 10.37
N ASP A 116 -25.93 10.43 10.65
CA ASP A 116 -25.00 9.83 11.61
C ASP A 116 -23.56 9.81 11.11
N ILE A 117 -23.39 9.65 9.79
CA ILE A 117 -22.12 9.66 9.08
C ILE A 117 -22.29 10.36 7.73
N PHE A 118 -21.21 10.86 7.16
CA PHE A 118 -21.19 11.41 5.79
C PHE A 118 -20.45 10.49 4.81
N GLN A 119 -19.59 9.59 5.32
CA GLN A 119 -18.85 8.63 4.52
C GLN A 119 -18.55 7.38 5.33
N VAL A 120 -18.51 6.23 4.66
CA VAL A 120 -18.00 4.97 5.22
C VAL A 120 -17.39 4.12 4.10
N VAL A 121 -16.31 3.43 4.43
CA VAL A 121 -15.68 2.44 3.56
C VAL A 121 -15.97 1.04 4.09
N LEU A 122 -16.70 0.24 3.31
CA LEU A 122 -16.95 -1.16 3.62
C LEU A 122 -15.81 -2.02 3.08
N SER A 123 -15.18 -2.78 3.96
CA SER A 123 -14.09 -3.68 3.62
C SER A 123 -14.62 -5.03 3.16
N LEU A 124 -14.00 -5.59 2.13
CA LEU A 124 -14.23 -6.95 1.65
C LEU A 124 -12.88 -7.66 1.46
N ARG A 125 -12.69 -8.79 2.15
CA ARG A 125 -11.51 -9.62 1.98
C ARG A 125 -11.79 -10.74 0.99
N LEU A 126 -10.90 -10.88 0.02
CA LEU A 126 -10.87 -11.99 -0.91
C LEU A 126 -9.61 -12.80 -0.67
N SER A 127 -9.75 -14.09 -0.46
CA SER A 127 -8.64 -15.00 -0.19
C SER A 127 -8.47 -16.01 -1.33
N SER A 128 -7.24 -16.32 -1.67
CA SER A 128 -6.88 -17.34 -2.68
C SER A 128 -5.52 -17.92 -2.33
N PRO A 129 -5.28 -19.22 -2.59
CA PRO A 129 -3.95 -19.79 -2.52
C PRO A 129 -2.99 -19.03 -3.45
N LEU A 130 -1.84 -18.63 -2.94
CA LEU A 130 -0.81 -17.97 -3.72
C LEU A 130 0.03 -19.06 -4.44
N THR A 131 0.03 -19.03 -5.78
CA THR A 131 0.73 -20.01 -6.62
C THR A 131 1.97 -19.44 -7.31
N VAL A 132 2.28 -18.16 -7.05
CA VAL A 132 3.42 -17.45 -7.61
C VAL A 132 4.24 -16.81 -6.51
N HIS A 133 5.48 -16.45 -6.80
CA HIS A 133 6.28 -15.68 -5.85
C HIS A 133 5.64 -14.30 -5.61
N PRO A 134 5.53 -13.81 -4.36
CA PRO A 134 4.88 -12.51 -4.06
C PRO A 134 5.46 -11.33 -4.86
N PHE A 135 6.76 -11.34 -5.13
CA PHE A 135 7.40 -10.31 -5.96
C PHE A 135 6.92 -10.33 -7.42
N ALA A 136 6.61 -11.50 -7.98
CA ALA A 136 6.01 -11.60 -9.31
C ALA A 136 4.60 -10.98 -9.32
N LEU A 137 3.81 -11.19 -8.25
CA LEU A 137 2.53 -10.54 -8.07
C LEU A 137 2.67 -9.01 -8.01
N TYR A 138 3.66 -8.50 -7.25
CA TYR A 138 3.95 -7.06 -7.20
C TYR A 138 4.28 -6.47 -8.58
N ARG A 139 5.11 -7.16 -9.36
CA ARG A 139 5.46 -6.74 -10.72
C ARG A 139 4.23 -6.67 -11.64
N ALA A 140 3.34 -7.68 -11.56
CA ALA A 140 2.09 -7.68 -12.29
C ALA A 140 1.18 -6.53 -11.85
N LEU A 141 1.04 -6.30 -10.54
CA LEU A 141 0.25 -5.21 -9.98
C LEU A 141 0.72 -3.84 -10.49
N ARG A 142 2.02 -3.61 -10.58
CA ARG A 142 2.59 -2.37 -11.13
C ARG A 142 2.17 -2.10 -12.59
N SER A 143 1.97 -3.14 -13.37
CA SER A 143 1.58 -3.02 -14.78
C SER A 143 0.07 -2.81 -14.93
N VAL A 144 -0.73 -3.43 -14.06
CA VAL A 144 -2.21 -3.41 -14.16
C VAL A 144 -2.79 -2.19 -13.45
N ASN A 145 -2.23 -1.83 -12.29
CA ASN A 145 -2.72 -0.74 -11.45
C ASN A 145 -1.55 0.11 -10.92
N PRO A 146 -0.89 0.89 -11.79
CA PRO A 146 0.18 1.79 -11.35
C PRO A 146 -0.39 2.87 -10.43
N SER A 147 0.11 2.92 -9.21
CA SER A 147 -0.32 3.87 -8.19
C SER A 147 0.87 4.70 -7.69
N PRO A 148 0.68 5.94 -7.21
CA PRO A 148 1.76 6.78 -6.70
C PRO A 148 2.48 6.18 -5.49
N TYR A 149 1.77 5.38 -4.69
CA TYR A 149 2.28 4.77 -3.46
C TYR A 149 2.17 3.25 -3.55
N MET A 150 3.19 2.64 -4.12
CA MET A 150 3.29 1.19 -4.24
C MET A 150 4.36 0.65 -3.31
N GLY A 151 4.11 -0.50 -2.71
CA GLY A 151 5.04 -1.15 -1.79
C GLY A 151 5.11 -2.65 -1.99
N TYR A 152 6.31 -3.18 -1.84
CA TYR A 152 6.59 -4.58 -1.60
C TYR A 152 7.43 -4.67 -0.34
N LEU A 153 6.88 -5.23 0.71
CA LEU A 153 7.53 -5.38 2.01
C LEU A 153 7.59 -6.88 2.34
N ASP A 154 8.79 -7.42 2.31
CA ASP A 154 9.06 -8.77 2.79
C ASP A 154 9.51 -8.65 4.26
N LEU A 155 8.63 -9.06 5.17
CA LEU A 155 8.82 -8.96 6.61
C LEU A 155 9.05 -10.34 7.26
N GLY A 156 9.47 -11.32 6.45
CA GLY A 156 9.73 -12.71 6.87
C GLY A 156 8.46 -13.57 6.83
N GLU A 157 7.67 -13.57 7.89
CA GLU A 157 6.44 -14.36 7.96
C GLU A 157 5.30 -13.82 7.10
N VAL A 158 5.33 -12.54 6.80
CA VAL A 158 4.31 -11.86 5.98
C VAL A 158 4.96 -11.03 4.88
N VAL A 159 4.37 -11.08 3.70
CA VAL A 159 4.74 -10.20 2.59
C VAL A 159 3.56 -9.31 2.26
N LEU A 160 3.77 -8.00 2.33
CA LEU A 160 2.79 -7.01 1.92
C LEU A 160 3.07 -6.54 0.48
N VAL A 161 2.04 -6.61 -0.35
CA VAL A 161 2.04 -6.07 -1.71
C VAL A 161 0.92 -5.05 -1.80
N SER A 162 1.28 -3.78 -2.00
CA SER A 162 0.32 -2.69 -1.95
C SER A 162 0.39 -1.78 -3.16
N ALA A 163 -0.76 -1.21 -3.52
CA ALA A 163 -0.90 -0.14 -4.50
C ALA A 163 -1.96 0.84 -3.96
N SER A 164 -1.52 2.01 -3.48
CA SER A 164 -2.41 3.03 -2.93
C SER A 164 -2.39 4.29 -3.79
N PRO A 165 -3.56 4.85 -4.13
CA PRO A 165 -3.63 6.13 -4.84
C PRO A 165 -3.35 7.32 -3.92
N GLU A 166 -3.45 7.15 -2.61
CA GLU A 166 -3.53 8.23 -1.63
C GLU A 166 -2.53 8.06 -0.50
N SER A 167 -1.89 9.16 -0.09
CA SER A 167 -1.07 9.18 1.12
C SER A 167 -1.92 9.55 2.32
N LEU A 168 -1.81 8.78 3.41
CA LEU A 168 -2.48 9.11 4.66
C LEU A 168 -1.96 10.43 5.22
N LEU A 169 -0.64 10.53 5.39
CA LEU A 169 0.01 11.67 5.97
C LEU A 169 1.48 11.76 5.52
N ARG A 170 1.95 12.95 5.27
CA ARG A 170 3.37 13.25 5.09
C ARG A 170 3.80 14.36 6.04
N SER A 171 4.91 14.16 6.74
CA SER A 171 5.51 15.18 7.58
C SER A 171 7.00 15.33 7.27
N ASP A 172 7.50 16.56 7.27
CA ASP A 172 8.93 16.89 7.19
C ASP A 172 9.47 17.46 8.51
N GLY A 173 8.69 17.29 9.60
CA GLY A 173 9.02 17.80 10.94
C GLY A 173 8.50 19.23 11.21
N ARG A 174 8.20 19.98 10.17
CA ARG A 174 7.62 21.35 10.28
C ARG A 174 6.27 21.48 9.62
N ARG A 175 6.09 20.77 8.50
CA ARG A 175 4.86 20.79 7.73
C ARG A 175 4.25 19.40 7.71
N VAL A 176 2.96 19.33 7.94
CA VAL A 176 2.15 18.13 7.78
C VAL A 176 1.25 18.31 6.57
N VAL A 177 1.22 17.32 5.70
CA VAL A 177 0.44 17.33 4.46
C VAL A 177 -0.41 16.08 4.37
N THR A 178 -1.70 16.27 4.16
CA THR A 178 -2.64 15.24 3.72
C THR A 178 -3.28 15.68 2.40
N ARG A 179 -3.65 14.74 1.55
CA ARG A 179 -4.28 15.01 0.25
C ARG A 179 -5.44 14.05 0.05
N PRO A 180 -6.56 14.25 0.77
CA PRO A 180 -7.71 13.37 0.67
C PRO A 180 -8.34 13.43 -0.72
N ILE A 181 -8.77 12.26 -1.22
CA ILE A 181 -9.55 12.12 -2.46
C ILE A 181 -11.01 12.00 -2.06
N ALA A 182 -11.86 12.98 -2.41
CA ALA A 182 -13.25 13.04 -2.00
C ALA A 182 -14.22 12.68 -3.14
N GLY A 183 -14.05 13.24 -4.32
CA GLY A 183 -14.93 13.03 -5.46
C GLY A 183 -14.28 12.21 -6.58
N THR A 184 -15.12 11.64 -7.44
CA THR A 184 -14.67 10.88 -8.62
C THR A 184 -15.62 11.13 -9.78
N ARG A 185 -15.05 11.27 -10.98
CA ARG A 185 -15.77 11.27 -12.25
C ARG A 185 -15.13 10.27 -13.22
N PRO A 186 -15.89 9.66 -14.11
CA PRO A 186 -15.32 8.85 -15.18
C PRO A 186 -14.46 9.70 -16.11
N ARG A 187 -13.56 9.05 -16.85
CA ARG A 187 -12.83 9.73 -17.93
C ARG A 187 -13.80 10.04 -19.07
N GLY A 188 -13.65 11.20 -19.69
CA GLY A 188 -14.40 11.57 -20.88
C GLY A 188 -14.09 10.67 -22.07
N LYS A 189 -15.02 10.56 -23.01
CA LYS A 189 -14.84 9.83 -24.29
C LYS A 189 -13.90 10.56 -25.23
N ASP A 190 -13.81 11.85 -25.07
CA ASP A 190 -12.95 12.77 -25.80
C ASP A 190 -12.40 13.86 -24.85
N GLU A 191 -11.53 14.70 -25.37
CA GLU A 191 -10.87 15.75 -24.58
C GLU A 191 -11.85 16.81 -24.07
N GLU A 192 -12.89 17.13 -24.84
CA GLU A 192 -13.90 18.12 -24.48
C GLU A 192 -14.77 17.63 -23.32
N GLU A 193 -15.25 16.39 -23.41
CA GLU A 193 -16.02 15.75 -22.33
C GLU A 193 -15.16 15.58 -21.07
N ASP A 194 -13.88 15.18 -21.20
CA ASP A 194 -12.96 15.01 -20.06
C ASP A 194 -12.75 16.33 -19.32
N LYS A 195 -12.59 17.44 -20.06
CA LYS A 195 -12.46 18.77 -19.49
C LYS A 195 -13.74 19.21 -18.76
N ARG A 196 -14.90 18.98 -19.35
CA ARG A 196 -16.19 19.26 -18.72
C ARG A 196 -16.38 18.49 -17.40
N LEU A 197 -16.05 17.17 -17.39
CA LEU A 197 -16.14 16.34 -16.20
C LEU A 197 -15.14 16.80 -15.11
N ALA A 198 -13.95 17.24 -15.49
CA ALA A 198 -12.99 17.83 -14.56
C ALA A 198 -13.50 19.14 -13.94
N GLU A 199 -14.12 20.03 -14.73
CA GLU A 199 -14.74 21.27 -14.23
C GLU A 199 -15.94 20.97 -13.31
N GLU A 200 -16.74 19.96 -13.63
CA GLU A 200 -17.85 19.51 -12.79
C GLU A 200 -17.33 19.00 -11.43
N LEU A 201 -16.26 18.20 -11.44
CA LEU A 201 -15.65 17.68 -10.21
C LEU A 201 -15.12 18.80 -9.30
N LEU A 202 -14.64 19.91 -9.88
CA LEU A 202 -14.16 21.07 -9.10
C LEU A 202 -15.29 21.89 -8.46
N ARG A 203 -16.51 21.72 -8.90
CA ARG A 203 -17.70 22.42 -8.39
C ARG A 203 -18.51 21.59 -7.37
N ASP A 204 -18.20 20.30 -7.27
CA ASP A 204 -18.82 19.35 -6.34
C ASP A 204 -18.19 19.52 -4.94
#